data_c25b6487316fc9fe76915608a918101a
#
_entry.id   c25b6487316fc9fe76915608a918101a
#
_cell.length_a   1.000
_cell.length_b   1.000
_cell.length_c   1.000
_cell.angle_alpha   90.00
_cell.angle_beta   90.00
_cell.angle_gamma   90.00
#
_symmetry.space_group_name_H-M   'P 1'
#
loop_
_entity.id
_entity.type
_entity.pdbx_description
1 polymer ?
#
loop_
_entity_poly.entity_id
_entity_poly.type
_entity_poly.pdbx_seq_one_letter_code
_entity_poly.pdbx_strand_id
1 'polypeptide(L)'
;SGFLVPSYYIFAQNNVEPRDCYKTVTNATHEANLFSVAEKRVDFATSNSESLGRFEKNAPEIYDNIKEIWRSPLIPSDPIVWRKSLDQGTKDQILSFFMRYGRIGTEEEVKAARAILADLEWAPFRPSSNAQLYPVRQLQLFADKLNAQADGSLSAQQKKQKITEIDAQLKEISRLASQVPQL
;
A
#
# COMPACT_ATOMS: atom_id res chain seq x y z
N SER A 1 1.58 -0.33 3.52
CA SER A 1 1.36 -1.66 2.92
C SER A 1 1.80 -2.79 3.85
N GLY A 2 3.01 -2.77 4.39
CA GLY A 2 3.60 -3.87 5.18
C GLY A 2 2.91 -4.19 6.51
N PHE A 3 2.02 -3.35 7.01
CA PHE A 3 1.20 -3.61 8.21
C PHE A 3 -0.27 -3.89 7.85
N LEU A 4 -0.96 -2.95 7.20
CA LEU A 4 -2.40 -3.05 6.96
C LEU A 4 -2.80 -4.25 6.10
N VAL A 5 -2.02 -4.53 5.05
CA VAL A 5 -2.33 -5.60 4.10
C VAL A 5 -2.24 -6.99 4.75
N PRO A 6 -1.12 -7.37 5.40
CA PRO A 6 -1.08 -8.64 6.12
C PRO A 6 -2.06 -8.67 7.30
N SER A 7 -2.26 -7.56 8.02
CA SER A 7 -3.24 -7.51 9.10
C SER A 7 -4.65 -7.89 8.64
N TYR A 8 -5.04 -7.47 7.45
CA TYR A 8 -6.33 -7.83 6.88
C TYR A 8 -6.33 -9.26 6.31
N TYR A 9 -5.46 -9.53 5.33
CA TYR A 9 -5.54 -10.76 4.53
C TYR A 9 -5.04 -12.01 5.25
N ILE A 10 -4.12 -11.88 6.19
CA ILE A 10 -3.56 -13.04 6.91
C ILE A 10 -4.23 -13.18 8.27
N PHE A 11 -4.26 -12.12 9.07
CA PHE A 11 -4.66 -12.23 10.47
C PHE A 11 -6.16 -12.07 10.67
N ALA A 12 -6.74 -10.96 10.21
CA ALA A 12 -8.13 -10.64 10.46
C ALA A 12 -9.11 -11.63 9.82
N GLN A 13 -8.84 -12.07 8.59
CA GLN A 13 -9.70 -13.05 7.92
C GLN A 13 -9.67 -14.44 8.60
N ASN A 14 -8.64 -14.72 9.36
CA ASN A 14 -8.48 -15.97 10.12
C ASN A 14 -8.80 -15.79 11.61
N ASN A 15 -9.31 -14.62 12.06
CA ASN A 15 -9.58 -14.28 13.44
C ASN A 15 -8.36 -14.48 14.36
N VAL A 16 -7.18 -14.13 13.86
CA VAL A 16 -5.91 -14.24 14.57
C VAL A 16 -5.40 -12.86 14.93
N GLU A 17 -4.94 -12.67 16.16
CA GLU A 17 -4.24 -11.46 16.59
C GLU A 17 -2.73 -11.66 16.41
N PRO A 18 -2.03 -10.81 15.62
CA PRO A 18 -0.60 -10.97 15.37
C PRO A 18 0.25 -11.07 16.63
N ARG A 19 -0.10 -10.33 17.67
CA ARG A 19 0.63 -10.32 18.94
C ARG A 19 0.58 -11.64 19.69
N ASP A 20 -0.45 -12.43 19.46
CA ASP A 20 -0.60 -13.76 20.08
C ASP A 20 0.23 -14.83 19.34
N CYS A 21 0.62 -14.54 18.09
CA CYS A 21 1.38 -15.47 17.25
C CYS A 21 2.90 -15.34 17.42
N TYR A 22 3.38 -14.16 17.80
CA TYR A 22 4.81 -13.85 17.73
C TYR A 22 5.38 -13.41 19.08
N LYS A 23 6.57 -13.91 19.40
CA LYS A 23 7.32 -13.48 20.59
C LYS A 23 7.72 -12.01 20.53
N THR A 24 8.04 -11.54 19.34
CA THR A 24 8.50 -10.16 19.09
C THR A 24 7.97 -9.68 17.75
N VAL A 25 7.45 -8.46 17.72
CA VAL A 25 7.04 -7.74 16.52
C VAL A 25 7.75 -6.40 16.50
N THR A 26 8.47 -6.11 15.43
CA THR A 26 9.20 -4.85 15.24
C THR A 26 8.77 -4.16 13.96
N ASN A 27 8.97 -2.83 13.89
CA ASN A 27 8.73 -2.04 12.70
C ASN A 27 10.07 -1.65 12.07
N ALA A 28 10.20 -1.84 10.75
CA ALA A 28 11.34 -1.42 9.97
C ALA A 28 10.90 -1.04 8.54
N THR A 29 11.82 -0.50 7.76
CA THR A 29 11.59 -0.26 6.33
C THR A 29 11.52 -1.59 5.57
N HIS A 30 10.93 -1.58 4.37
CA HIS A 30 10.87 -2.78 3.53
C HIS A 30 12.24 -3.38 3.25
N GLU A 31 13.25 -2.55 2.97
CA GLU A 31 14.63 -2.98 2.78
C GLU A 31 15.24 -3.58 4.05
N ALA A 32 15.12 -2.88 5.18
CA ALA A 32 15.64 -3.39 6.46
C ALA A 32 14.99 -4.73 6.86
N ASN A 33 13.72 -4.93 6.51
CA ASN A 33 13.03 -6.19 6.69
C ASN A 33 13.65 -7.32 5.88
N LEU A 34 13.98 -7.08 4.59
CA LEU A 34 14.61 -8.08 3.73
C LEU A 34 15.99 -8.47 4.26
N PHE A 35 16.82 -7.49 4.62
CA PHE A 35 18.12 -7.77 5.27
C PHE A 35 17.98 -8.55 6.57
N SER A 36 17.00 -8.21 7.40
CA SER A 36 16.80 -8.87 8.69
C SER A 36 16.43 -10.34 8.54
N VAL A 37 15.66 -10.71 7.51
CA VAL A 37 15.36 -12.12 7.19
C VAL A 37 16.60 -12.80 6.63
N ALA A 38 17.27 -12.20 5.65
CA ALA A 38 18.46 -12.77 5.02
C ALA A 38 19.59 -13.06 6.02
N GLU A 39 19.76 -12.16 7.00
CA GLU A 39 20.76 -12.29 8.08
C GLU A 39 20.25 -13.11 9.29
N LYS A 40 19.06 -13.70 9.21
CA LYS A 40 18.47 -14.53 10.27
C LYS A 40 18.23 -13.79 11.59
N ARG A 41 18.05 -12.48 11.55
CA ARG A 41 17.68 -11.65 12.73
C ARG A 41 16.22 -11.82 13.09
N VAL A 42 15.36 -12.10 12.10
CA VAL A 42 13.95 -12.44 12.25
C VAL A 42 13.62 -13.64 11.37
N ASP A 43 12.60 -14.42 11.76
CA ASP A 43 12.22 -15.62 11.04
C ASP A 43 11.49 -15.30 9.74
N PHE A 44 10.71 -14.21 9.72
CA PHE A 44 10.03 -13.69 8.53
C PHE A 44 9.70 -12.20 8.70
N ALA A 45 9.42 -11.53 7.59
CA ALA A 45 9.06 -10.13 7.57
C ALA A 45 8.14 -9.80 6.38
N THR A 46 7.53 -8.62 6.43
CA THR A 46 6.75 -8.07 5.32
C THR A 46 7.60 -7.15 4.47
N SER A 47 7.41 -7.20 3.15
CA SER A 47 8.01 -6.29 2.21
C SER A 47 7.01 -5.95 1.09
N ASN A 48 7.46 -5.31 0.01
CA ASN A 48 6.70 -5.08 -1.20
C ASN A 48 7.47 -5.59 -2.43
N SER A 49 6.77 -5.76 -3.55
CA SER A 49 7.35 -6.27 -4.80
C SER A 49 8.47 -5.39 -5.34
N GLU A 50 8.37 -4.06 -5.21
CA GLU A 50 9.38 -3.13 -5.69
C GLU A 50 10.69 -3.26 -4.90
N SER A 51 10.62 -3.31 -3.58
CA SER A 51 11.81 -3.50 -2.73
C SER A 51 12.42 -4.88 -2.94
N LEU A 52 11.59 -5.91 -3.14
CA LEU A 52 12.06 -7.26 -3.41
C LEU A 52 12.82 -7.34 -4.75
N GLY A 53 12.27 -6.74 -5.83
CA GLY A 53 12.92 -6.70 -7.13
C GLY A 53 14.23 -5.91 -7.12
N ARG A 54 14.26 -4.75 -6.43
CA ARG A 54 15.54 -4.02 -6.23
C ARG A 54 16.58 -4.82 -5.44
N PHE A 55 16.12 -5.56 -4.44
CA PHE A 55 16.99 -6.39 -3.62
C PHE A 55 17.60 -7.55 -4.42
N GLU A 56 16.78 -8.23 -5.24
CA GLU A 56 17.24 -9.27 -6.16
C GLU A 56 18.29 -8.75 -7.14
N LYS A 57 18.07 -7.54 -7.69
CA LYS A 57 19.00 -6.93 -8.65
C LYS A 57 20.31 -6.46 -8.03
N ASN A 58 20.26 -5.87 -6.82
CA ASN A 58 21.39 -5.18 -6.21
C ASN A 58 22.18 -6.04 -5.22
N ALA A 59 21.62 -7.12 -4.71
CA ALA A 59 22.23 -8.02 -3.73
C ALA A 59 21.79 -9.48 -3.95
N PRO A 60 22.06 -10.07 -5.13
CA PRO A 60 21.56 -11.38 -5.50
C PRO A 60 22.03 -12.48 -4.53
N GLU A 61 23.28 -12.42 -4.06
CA GLU A 61 23.83 -13.41 -3.12
C GLU A 61 23.13 -13.40 -1.76
N ILE A 62 22.55 -12.26 -1.36
CA ILE A 62 21.76 -12.13 -0.13
C ILE A 62 20.32 -12.55 -0.40
N TYR A 63 19.80 -12.18 -1.58
CA TYR A 63 18.44 -12.52 -2.02
C TYR A 63 18.22 -14.06 -2.07
N ASP A 64 19.22 -14.84 -2.43
CA ASP A 64 19.16 -16.30 -2.45
C ASP A 64 18.87 -16.93 -1.07
N ASN A 65 19.06 -16.17 0.02
CA ASN A 65 18.69 -16.59 1.37
C ASN A 65 17.24 -16.26 1.75
N ILE A 66 16.45 -15.67 0.84
CA ILE A 66 15.08 -15.24 1.07
C ILE A 66 14.12 -16.08 0.21
N LYS A 67 12.96 -16.41 0.78
CA LYS A 67 11.87 -17.03 0.07
C LYS A 67 10.59 -16.26 0.30
N GLU A 68 9.92 -15.82 -0.78
CA GLU A 68 8.55 -15.33 -0.70
C GLU A 68 7.60 -16.49 -0.36
N ILE A 69 6.88 -16.37 0.74
CA ILE A 69 5.96 -17.40 1.24
C ILE A 69 4.48 -17.03 1.05
N TRP A 70 4.20 -15.75 0.80
CA TRP A 70 2.85 -15.27 0.55
C TRP A 70 2.88 -13.93 -0.19
N ARG A 71 1.91 -13.72 -1.08
CA ARG A 71 1.70 -12.47 -1.82
C ARG A 71 0.24 -12.03 -1.71
N SER A 72 0.02 -10.75 -1.42
CA SER A 72 -1.33 -10.17 -1.37
C SER A 72 -1.93 -10.03 -2.77
N PRO A 73 -3.27 -9.88 -2.88
CA PRO A 73 -3.84 -9.26 -4.06
C PRO A 73 -3.21 -7.90 -4.35
N LEU A 74 -3.28 -7.43 -5.60
CA LEU A 74 -2.74 -6.13 -5.98
C LEU A 74 -3.41 -5.02 -5.16
N ILE A 75 -2.59 -4.15 -4.63
CA ILE A 75 -3.02 -2.90 -4.00
C ILE A 75 -2.67 -1.72 -4.91
N PRO A 76 -3.43 -0.63 -4.88
CA PRO A 76 -3.10 0.56 -5.65
C PRO A 76 -1.70 1.07 -5.32
N SER A 77 -0.96 1.51 -6.34
CA SER A 77 0.30 2.23 -6.17
C SER A 77 0.07 3.57 -5.47
N ASP A 78 1.11 4.09 -4.85
CA ASP A 78 1.07 5.38 -4.17
C ASP A 78 0.77 6.51 -5.17
N PRO A 79 -0.25 7.38 -4.91
CA PRO A 79 -0.57 8.48 -5.80
C PRO A 79 0.38 9.65 -5.60
N ILE A 80 0.69 10.37 -6.67
CA ILE A 80 1.27 11.72 -6.58
C ILE A 80 0.15 12.67 -6.18
N VAL A 81 0.36 13.43 -5.11
CA VAL A 81 -0.65 14.34 -4.55
C VAL A 81 -0.13 15.77 -4.48
N TRP A 82 -1.04 16.73 -4.58
CA TRP A 82 -0.79 18.14 -4.31
C TRP A 82 -1.68 18.68 -3.19
N ARG A 83 -1.29 19.79 -2.59
CA ARG A 83 -2.13 20.45 -1.59
C ARG A 83 -3.37 21.06 -2.26
N LYS A 84 -4.53 20.97 -1.59
CA LYS A 84 -5.80 21.50 -2.13
C LYS A 84 -5.77 23.00 -2.43
N SER A 85 -5.02 23.76 -1.65
CA SER A 85 -4.88 25.23 -1.76
C SER A 85 -3.92 25.70 -2.86
N LEU A 86 -3.31 24.80 -3.63
CA LEU A 86 -2.53 25.18 -4.80
C LEU A 86 -3.47 25.83 -5.84
N ASP A 87 -3.03 26.88 -6.52
CA ASP A 87 -3.81 27.52 -7.57
C ASP A 87 -4.08 26.57 -8.76
N GLN A 88 -5.17 26.82 -9.47
CA GLN A 88 -5.61 25.92 -10.52
C GLN A 88 -4.63 25.86 -11.70
N GLY A 89 -4.02 27.00 -12.07
CA GLY A 89 -3.05 27.06 -13.17
C GLY A 89 -1.84 26.17 -12.91
N THR A 90 -1.30 26.21 -11.68
CA THR A 90 -0.19 25.34 -11.27
C THR A 90 -0.62 23.85 -11.26
N LYS A 91 -1.84 23.53 -10.78
CA LYS A 91 -2.35 22.14 -10.85
C LYS A 91 -2.43 21.63 -12.27
N ASP A 92 -2.92 22.45 -13.20
CA ASP A 92 -3.08 22.08 -14.61
C ASP A 92 -1.71 21.87 -15.28
N GLN A 93 -0.71 22.68 -14.94
CA GLN A 93 0.66 22.50 -15.42
C GLN A 93 1.27 21.20 -14.90
N ILE A 94 1.14 20.90 -13.62
CA ILE A 94 1.64 19.66 -13.01
C ILE A 94 0.96 18.46 -13.66
N LEU A 95 -0.37 18.48 -13.76
CA LEU A 95 -1.13 17.40 -14.40
C LEU A 95 -0.69 17.20 -15.85
N SER A 96 -0.59 18.28 -16.63
CA SER A 96 -0.15 18.26 -18.00
C SER A 96 1.24 17.64 -18.15
N PHE A 97 2.18 18.03 -17.27
CA PHE A 97 3.52 17.44 -17.26
C PHE A 97 3.49 15.92 -17.10
N PHE A 98 2.84 15.43 -16.04
CA PHE A 98 2.80 13.99 -15.78
C PHE A 98 2.04 13.20 -16.85
N MET A 99 0.94 13.75 -17.37
CA MET A 99 0.18 13.07 -18.43
C MET A 99 0.92 12.98 -19.77
N ARG A 100 1.83 13.89 -20.02
CA ARG A 100 2.65 13.94 -21.26
C ARG A 100 3.98 13.20 -21.13
N TYR A 101 4.52 13.08 -19.91
CA TYR A 101 5.84 12.49 -19.67
C TYR A 101 5.93 11.05 -20.18
N GLY A 102 6.90 10.80 -21.07
CA GLY A 102 7.09 9.51 -21.72
C GLY A 102 6.04 9.17 -22.80
N ARG A 103 5.18 10.15 -23.20
CA ARG A 103 4.17 9.97 -24.27
C ARG A 103 4.25 11.02 -25.37
N ILE A 104 4.56 12.26 -25.04
CA ILE A 104 4.52 13.40 -25.97
C ILE A 104 5.86 14.12 -25.94
N GLY A 105 6.45 14.34 -27.10
CA GLY A 105 7.72 14.98 -27.34
C GLY A 105 8.37 14.45 -28.60
N THR A 106 9.62 14.77 -28.85
CA THR A 106 10.43 14.12 -29.87
C THR A 106 10.65 12.64 -29.53
N GLU A 107 11.02 11.83 -30.50
CA GLU A 107 11.30 10.41 -30.29
C GLU A 107 12.39 10.20 -29.22
N GLU A 108 13.42 11.05 -29.26
CA GLU A 108 14.52 11.02 -28.28
C GLU A 108 14.06 11.38 -26.87
N GLU A 109 13.24 12.42 -26.70
CA GLU A 109 12.68 12.83 -25.41
C GLU A 109 11.77 11.75 -24.82
N VAL A 110 10.90 11.16 -25.63
CA VAL A 110 10.01 10.09 -25.21
C VAL A 110 10.82 8.85 -24.79
N LYS A 111 11.84 8.48 -25.56
CA LYS A 111 12.72 7.35 -25.25
C LYS A 111 13.48 7.58 -23.95
N ALA A 112 14.06 8.77 -23.77
CA ALA A 112 14.77 9.11 -22.54
C ALA A 112 13.84 9.08 -21.30
N ALA A 113 12.65 9.68 -21.40
CA ALA A 113 11.68 9.68 -20.33
C ALA A 113 11.21 8.26 -19.96
N ARG A 114 10.99 7.40 -20.96
CA ARG A 114 10.62 6.00 -20.72
C ARG A 114 11.75 5.18 -20.12
N ALA A 115 13.00 5.47 -20.45
CA ALA A 115 14.16 4.83 -19.83
C ALA A 115 14.23 5.15 -18.34
N ILE A 116 13.99 6.42 -17.96
CA ILE A 116 13.93 6.84 -16.55
C ILE A 116 12.78 6.13 -15.82
N LEU A 117 11.60 6.06 -16.43
CA LEU A 117 10.46 5.36 -15.81
C LEU A 117 10.74 3.86 -15.64
N ALA A 118 11.38 3.23 -16.65
CA ALA A 118 11.72 1.81 -16.58
C ALA A 118 12.76 1.51 -15.50
N ASP A 119 13.75 2.40 -15.29
CA ASP A 119 14.72 2.28 -14.21
C ASP A 119 14.08 2.38 -12.81
N LEU A 120 13.00 3.17 -12.71
CA LEU A 120 12.16 3.26 -11.52
C LEU A 120 11.12 2.14 -11.40
N GLU A 121 11.04 1.23 -12.36
CA GLU A 121 10.00 0.21 -12.48
C GLU A 121 8.58 0.79 -12.59
N TRP A 122 8.45 1.98 -13.16
CA TRP A 122 7.20 2.71 -13.33
C TRP A 122 6.70 2.68 -14.76
N ALA A 123 5.38 2.56 -14.92
CA ALA A 123 4.70 2.87 -16.18
C ALA A 123 4.44 4.38 -16.31
N PRO A 124 4.18 4.90 -17.54
CA PRO A 124 3.73 6.26 -17.72
C PRO A 124 2.47 6.57 -16.89
N PHE A 125 2.45 7.74 -16.26
CA PHE A 125 1.41 8.16 -15.31
C PHE A 125 0.00 8.14 -15.93
N ARG A 126 -0.99 7.89 -15.10
CA ARG A 126 -2.41 7.93 -15.46
C ARG A 126 -3.16 8.88 -14.53
N PRO A 127 -4.29 9.47 -14.97
CA PRO A 127 -5.16 10.22 -14.09
C PRO A 127 -5.61 9.35 -12.93
N SER A 128 -5.67 9.94 -11.74
CA SER A 128 -6.15 9.27 -10.54
C SER A 128 -7.17 10.14 -9.81
N SER A 129 -7.97 9.52 -8.97
CA SER A 129 -8.94 10.17 -8.11
C SER A 129 -8.93 9.54 -6.71
N ASN A 130 -9.71 10.11 -5.79
CA ASN A 130 -9.88 9.53 -4.46
C ASN A 130 -10.41 8.09 -4.49
N ALA A 131 -11.02 7.65 -5.58
CA ALA A 131 -11.53 6.30 -5.76
C ALA A 131 -10.40 5.24 -5.73
N GLN A 132 -9.19 5.59 -6.20
CA GLN A 132 -8.02 4.74 -6.11
C GLN A 132 -7.68 4.34 -4.66
N LEU A 133 -8.05 5.18 -3.68
CA LEU A 133 -7.76 4.94 -2.27
C LEU A 133 -8.85 4.11 -1.55
N TYR A 134 -9.97 3.79 -2.19
CA TYR A 134 -11.04 3.03 -1.53
C TYR A 134 -10.58 1.67 -0.99
N PRO A 135 -9.81 0.86 -1.71
CA PRO A 135 -9.31 -0.40 -1.15
C PRO A 135 -8.44 -0.20 0.10
N VAL A 136 -7.57 0.81 0.09
CA VAL A 136 -6.71 1.12 1.25
C VAL A 136 -7.53 1.61 2.44
N ARG A 137 -8.57 2.44 2.18
CA ARG A 137 -9.49 2.91 3.23
C ARG A 137 -10.31 1.77 3.83
N GLN A 138 -10.72 0.80 3.02
CA GLN A 138 -11.39 -0.41 3.52
C GLN A 138 -10.47 -1.19 4.48
N LEU A 139 -9.22 -1.40 4.11
CA LEU A 139 -8.23 -2.06 4.97
C LEU A 139 -8.02 -1.29 6.27
N GLN A 140 -7.93 0.04 6.22
CA GLN A 140 -7.78 0.88 7.41
C GLN A 140 -8.99 0.77 8.33
N LEU A 141 -10.21 0.94 7.80
CA LEU A 141 -11.43 0.82 8.60
C LEU A 141 -11.58 -0.56 9.23
N PHE A 142 -11.13 -1.60 8.53
CA PHE A 142 -11.16 -2.94 9.09
C PHE A 142 -10.16 -3.08 10.27
N ALA A 143 -8.95 -2.55 10.13
CA ALA A 143 -7.98 -2.49 11.22
C ALA A 143 -8.52 -1.68 12.42
N ASP A 144 -9.18 -0.54 12.15
CA ASP A 144 -9.81 0.28 13.19
C ASP A 144 -10.94 -0.47 13.91
N LYS A 145 -11.70 -1.30 13.20
CA LYS A 145 -12.73 -2.17 13.80
C LYS A 145 -12.12 -3.19 14.75
N LEU A 146 -11.05 -3.87 14.34
CA LEU A 146 -10.34 -4.83 15.18
C LEU A 146 -9.75 -4.16 16.44
N ASN A 147 -9.12 -3.02 16.24
CA ASN A 147 -8.58 -2.24 17.36
C ASN A 147 -9.68 -1.83 18.34
N ALA A 148 -10.84 -1.39 17.86
CA ALA A 148 -11.97 -1.05 18.71
C ALA A 148 -12.54 -2.26 19.48
N GLN A 149 -12.54 -3.44 18.87
CA GLN A 149 -12.94 -4.69 19.51
C GLN A 149 -11.98 -5.07 20.66
N ALA A 150 -10.68 -4.96 20.40
CA ALA A 150 -9.61 -5.33 21.34
C ALA A 150 -9.37 -4.28 22.45
N ASP A 151 -9.85 -3.03 22.28
CA ASP A 151 -9.58 -1.93 23.20
C ASP A 151 -10.18 -2.17 24.58
N GLY A 152 -9.34 -2.52 25.56
CA GLY A 152 -9.74 -2.76 26.95
C GLY A 152 -10.21 -1.51 27.69
N SER A 153 -9.92 -0.30 27.20
CA SER A 153 -10.33 0.97 27.83
C SER A 153 -11.77 1.38 27.51
N LEU A 154 -12.37 0.79 26.47
CA LEU A 154 -13.74 1.09 26.04
C LEU A 154 -14.77 0.19 26.74
N SER A 155 -15.89 0.79 27.19
CA SER A 155 -17.05 0.03 27.64
C SER A 155 -17.70 -0.74 26.49
N ALA A 156 -18.49 -1.77 26.80
CA ALA A 156 -19.21 -2.56 25.79
C ALA A 156 -20.11 -1.69 24.90
N GLN A 157 -20.73 -0.66 25.45
CA GLN A 157 -21.58 0.28 24.70
C GLN A 157 -20.75 1.16 23.75
N GLN A 158 -19.61 1.68 24.19
CA GLN A 158 -18.70 2.47 23.37
C GLN A 158 -18.12 1.64 22.21
N LYS A 159 -17.72 0.39 22.49
CA LYS A 159 -17.26 -0.54 21.44
C LYS A 159 -18.36 -0.76 20.40
N LYS A 160 -19.58 -1.07 20.82
CA LYS A 160 -20.72 -1.30 19.93
C LYS A 160 -20.98 -0.09 19.05
N GLN A 161 -21.00 1.11 19.62
CA GLN A 161 -21.22 2.36 18.85
C GLN A 161 -20.12 2.55 17.81
N LYS A 162 -18.85 2.47 18.22
CA LYS A 162 -17.70 2.65 17.33
C LYS A 162 -17.68 1.64 16.17
N ILE A 163 -17.98 0.38 16.46
CA ILE A 163 -18.09 -0.68 15.45
C ILE A 163 -19.24 -0.39 14.48
N THR A 164 -20.39 0.06 14.96
CA THR A 164 -21.54 0.43 14.10
C THR A 164 -21.18 1.56 13.15
N GLU A 165 -20.49 2.59 13.64
CA GLU A 165 -20.02 3.72 12.81
C GLU A 165 -19.02 3.25 11.74
N ILE A 166 -18.06 2.38 12.09
CA ILE A 166 -17.09 1.81 11.16
C ILE A 166 -17.80 0.94 10.11
N ASP A 167 -18.75 0.11 10.49
CA ASP A 167 -19.50 -0.74 9.56
C ASP A 167 -20.32 0.08 8.57
N ALA A 168 -20.89 1.21 8.99
CA ALA A 168 -21.56 2.15 8.10
C ALA A 168 -20.59 2.77 7.08
N GLN A 169 -19.39 3.14 7.51
CA GLN A 169 -18.33 3.67 6.62
C GLN A 169 -17.82 2.59 5.64
N LEU A 170 -17.62 1.36 6.09
CA LEU A 170 -17.24 0.23 5.24
C LEU A 170 -18.29 -0.03 4.15
N LYS A 171 -19.56 -0.01 4.51
CA LYS A 171 -20.68 -0.16 3.56
C LYS A 171 -20.68 0.93 2.51
N GLU A 172 -20.49 2.20 2.92
CA GLU A 172 -20.45 3.32 2.00
C GLU A 172 -19.25 3.27 1.06
N ILE A 173 -18.04 2.97 1.57
CA ILE A 173 -16.85 2.82 0.73
C ILE A 173 -17.01 1.66 -0.25
N SER A 174 -17.59 0.53 0.17
CA SER A 174 -17.87 -0.60 -0.73
C SER A 174 -18.84 -0.22 -1.85
N ARG A 175 -19.89 0.56 -1.52
CA ARG A 175 -20.82 1.11 -2.50
C ARG A 175 -20.13 2.04 -3.50
N LEU A 176 -19.28 2.95 -3.02
CA LEU A 176 -18.51 3.86 -3.87
C LEU A 176 -17.50 3.10 -4.75
N ALA A 177 -16.82 2.11 -4.20
CA ALA A 177 -15.86 1.29 -4.94
C ALA A 177 -16.53 0.50 -6.08
N SER A 178 -17.75 0.02 -5.89
CA SER A 178 -18.49 -0.69 -6.94
C SER A 178 -18.95 0.19 -8.11
N GLN A 179 -18.93 1.52 -7.94
CA GLN A 179 -19.30 2.50 -8.97
C GLN A 179 -18.09 2.96 -9.81
N VAL A 180 -16.88 2.58 -9.41
CA VAL A 180 -15.66 2.94 -10.16
C VAL A 180 -15.50 1.94 -11.29
N PRO A 181 -15.41 2.39 -12.56
CA PRO A 181 -15.10 1.51 -13.67
C PRO A 181 -13.77 0.79 -13.39
N GLN A 182 -13.76 -0.52 -13.53
CA GLN A 182 -12.49 -1.26 -13.52
C GLN A 182 -11.76 -0.91 -14.83
N LEU A 183 -10.60 -0.25 -14.71
CA LEU A 183 -9.74 0.15 -15.82
C LEU A 183 -8.90 -1.05 -16.30
#